data_59212e4bf4f0649d6daa1d69b97ed03f
#
_entry.id   59212e4bf4f0649d6daa1d69b97ed03f
#
_cell.length_a   1.000
_cell.length_b   1.000
_cell.length_c   1.000
_cell.angle_alpha   90.00
_cell.angle_beta   90.00
_cell.angle_gamma   90.00
#
_symmetry.space_group_name_H-M   'P 1'
#
loop_
_entity.id
_entity.type
_entity.pdbx_description
1 polymer ?
#
loop_
_entity_poly.entity_id
_entity_poly.type
_entity_poly.pdbx_seq_one_letter_code
_entity_poly.pdbx_strand_id
1 'polypeptide(L)'
;MADTYLIRLSDVLIEKRKAQISASGFKSMTNSNHMCAILKDGVPISYGTNVYATNGCVTEHAEAQALRKLCERLGRTTKKIKIDILVVRTNGSNSKPCNRCVNYMDSLTGRFNINNIYYTDQQEVSGLRCVKFSKLLNEEERHICAYDRNIIRRYHGNPNDSLRSKSPQFMNSINPNTNHQASQVRCA
;
A
#
# COMPACT_ATOMS: atom_id res chain seq x y z
N MET A 1 8.70 5.30 -19.67
CA MET A 1 8.79 6.65 -19.06
C MET A 1 7.48 6.94 -18.35
N ALA A 2 7.53 7.50 -17.15
CA ALA A 2 6.30 7.95 -16.47
C ALA A 2 5.78 9.18 -17.26
N ASP A 3 4.45 9.25 -17.41
CA ASP A 3 3.77 10.37 -18.05
C ASP A 3 4.05 11.65 -17.24
N THR A 4 4.37 12.76 -17.90
CA THR A 4 4.59 14.08 -17.29
C THR A 4 3.42 14.47 -16.38
N TYR A 5 2.20 14.08 -16.74
CA TYR A 5 1.00 14.30 -15.93
C TYR A 5 1.10 13.55 -14.58
N LEU A 6 1.53 12.29 -14.57
CA LEU A 6 1.65 11.49 -13.35
C LEU A 6 2.75 12.01 -12.43
N ILE A 7 3.84 12.54 -12.98
CA ILE A 7 4.89 13.20 -12.21
C ILE A 7 4.30 14.44 -11.50
N ARG A 8 3.63 15.32 -12.23
CA ARG A 8 2.97 16.49 -11.64
C ARG A 8 1.91 16.11 -10.62
N LEU A 9 1.11 15.06 -10.88
CA LEU A 9 0.12 14.58 -9.94
C LEU A 9 0.80 14.07 -8.65
N SER A 10 1.95 13.38 -8.76
CA SER A 10 2.70 12.92 -7.58
C SER A 10 3.15 14.08 -6.72
N ASP A 11 3.68 15.16 -7.32
CA ASP A 11 4.11 16.36 -6.61
C ASP A 11 2.95 17.02 -5.88
N VAL A 12 1.80 17.17 -6.56
CA VAL A 12 0.56 17.71 -5.96
C VAL A 12 0.11 16.88 -4.75
N LEU A 13 0.17 15.54 -4.85
CA LEU A 13 -0.20 14.65 -3.75
C LEU A 13 0.78 14.76 -2.57
N ILE A 14 2.06 14.88 -2.84
CA ILE A 14 3.10 15.09 -1.81
C ILE A 14 2.83 16.37 -1.05
N GLU A 15 2.65 17.49 -1.75
CA GLU A 15 2.39 18.81 -1.13
C GLU A 15 1.06 18.82 -0.37
N LYS A 16 0.00 18.25 -0.94
CA LYS A 16 -1.28 18.09 -0.24
C LYS A 16 -1.12 17.30 1.07
N ARG A 17 -0.35 16.22 1.07
CA ARG A 17 -0.11 15.43 2.28
C ARG A 17 0.71 16.19 3.31
N LYS A 18 1.75 16.89 2.90
CA LYS A 18 2.54 17.77 3.79
C LYS A 18 1.66 18.82 4.47
N ALA A 19 0.80 19.50 3.71
CA ALA A 19 -0.16 20.48 4.24
C ALA A 19 -1.11 19.86 5.27
N GLN A 20 -1.66 18.68 5.01
CA GLN A 20 -2.53 17.96 5.96
C GLN A 20 -1.80 17.62 7.27
N ILE A 21 -0.54 17.19 7.21
CA ILE A 21 0.27 16.88 8.39
C ILE A 21 0.53 18.16 9.19
N SER A 22 0.89 19.25 8.54
CA SER A 22 1.13 20.55 9.19
C SER A 22 -0.13 21.09 9.87
N ALA A 23 -1.29 20.97 9.22
CA ALA A 23 -2.57 21.45 9.76
C ALA A 23 -3.06 20.60 10.95
N SER A 24 -2.71 19.33 11.03
CA SER A 24 -3.16 18.44 12.11
C SER A 24 -2.44 18.67 13.44
N GLY A 25 -1.40 19.46 13.49
CA GLY A 25 -0.53 19.62 14.68
C GLY A 25 0.19 18.31 15.09
N PHE A 26 -0.06 17.24 14.39
CA PHE A 26 0.57 15.94 14.63
C PHE A 26 2.03 16.01 14.11
N LYS A 27 2.97 16.18 15.02
CA LYS A 27 4.37 15.88 14.70
C LYS A 27 4.42 14.38 14.43
N SER A 28 4.23 14.01 13.16
CA SER A 28 4.30 12.60 12.76
C SER A 28 5.67 12.05 13.14
N MET A 29 5.70 11.27 14.20
CA MET A 29 6.92 10.57 14.66
C MET A 29 7.35 9.48 13.66
N THR A 30 6.63 9.27 12.58
CA THR A 30 6.90 8.19 11.63
C THR A 30 7.19 8.76 10.25
N ASN A 31 8.33 8.34 9.67
CA ASN A 31 8.76 8.63 8.29
C ASN A 31 7.85 8.00 7.20
N SER A 32 6.68 7.48 7.56
CA SER A 32 5.81 6.71 6.66
C SER A 32 4.53 7.45 6.28
N ASN A 33 4.68 8.70 5.85
CA ASN A 33 3.56 9.50 5.38
C ASN A 33 3.28 9.22 3.90
N HIS A 34 2.44 8.22 3.66
CA HIS A 34 2.02 7.86 2.31
C HIS A 34 0.69 8.52 1.94
N MET A 35 0.53 8.78 0.66
CA MET A 35 -0.74 9.08 0.04
C MET A 35 -0.92 8.20 -1.18
N CYS A 36 -2.14 7.75 -1.42
CA CYS A 36 -2.50 6.93 -2.56
C CYS A 36 -3.62 7.60 -3.36
N ALA A 37 -3.53 7.54 -4.67
CA ALA A 37 -4.61 7.87 -5.58
C ALA A 37 -4.95 6.65 -6.44
N ILE A 38 -6.23 6.35 -6.57
CA ILE A 38 -6.74 5.39 -7.54
C ILE A 38 -7.15 6.16 -8.79
N LEU A 39 -6.62 5.72 -9.93
CA LEU A 39 -6.82 6.38 -11.22
C LEU A 39 -7.71 5.51 -12.11
N LYS A 40 -8.65 6.15 -12.81
CA LYS A 40 -9.38 5.57 -13.92
C LYS A 40 -9.12 6.43 -15.16
N ASP A 41 -8.60 5.80 -16.20
CA ASP A 41 -8.23 6.49 -17.44
C ASP A 41 -7.34 7.73 -17.18
N GLY A 42 -6.38 7.60 -16.27
CA GLY A 42 -5.47 8.65 -15.82
C GLY A 42 -6.06 9.64 -14.80
N VAL A 43 -7.39 9.67 -14.60
CA VAL A 43 -8.07 10.63 -13.72
C VAL A 43 -8.19 10.06 -12.29
N PRO A 44 -7.79 10.80 -11.24
CA PRO A 44 -7.96 10.36 -9.86
C PRO A 44 -9.44 10.24 -9.48
N ILE A 45 -9.84 9.07 -9.02
CA ILE A 45 -11.21 8.79 -8.61
C ILE A 45 -11.35 8.47 -7.12
N SER A 46 -10.28 8.17 -6.41
CA SER A 46 -10.28 7.97 -4.96
C SER A 46 -8.92 8.30 -4.38
N TYR A 47 -8.90 8.68 -3.09
CA TYR A 47 -7.68 9.02 -2.37
C TYR A 47 -7.65 8.35 -1.00
N GLY A 48 -6.45 7.92 -0.58
CA GLY A 48 -6.19 7.40 0.74
C GLY A 48 -4.91 7.94 1.34
N THR A 49 -4.84 7.89 2.65
CA THR A 49 -3.65 8.22 3.45
C THR A 49 -3.47 7.16 4.53
N ASN A 50 -2.28 7.02 5.07
CA ASN A 50 -2.10 6.15 6.23
C ASN A 50 -2.99 6.62 7.40
N VAL A 51 -3.71 5.67 8.00
CA VAL A 51 -4.47 5.88 9.24
C VAL A 51 -3.63 5.37 10.41
N TYR A 52 -3.60 6.13 11.48
CA TYR A 52 -2.84 5.83 12.69
C TYR A 52 -3.80 5.60 13.86
N ALA A 53 -3.50 4.61 14.69
CA ALA A 53 -4.11 4.49 16.00
C ALA A 53 -3.54 5.55 16.96
N THR A 54 -4.16 5.73 18.12
CA THR A 54 -3.73 6.67 19.17
C THR A 54 -2.31 6.43 19.68
N ASN A 55 -1.82 5.18 19.59
CA ASN A 55 -0.44 4.81 19.91
C ASN A 55 0.58 5.07 18.78
N GLY A 56 0.17 5.73 17.70
CA GLY A 56 1.02 6.05 16.54
C GLY A 56 1.29 4.88 15.57
N CYS A 57 0.72 3.71 15.81
CA CYS A 57 0.82 2.59 14.87
C CYS A 57 -0.07 2.82 13.64
N VAL A 58 0.44 2.48 12.44
CA VAL A 58 -0.37 2.49 11.22
C VAL A 58 -1.37 1.34 11.29
N THR A 59 -2.65 1.65 11.26
CA THR A 59 -3.75 0.68 11.27
C THR A 59 -4.24 0.35 9.87
N GLU A 60 -4.20 1.32 8.97
CA GLU A 60 -4.60 1.15 7.57
C GLU A 60 -3.60 1.89 6.67
N HIS A 61 -3.10 1.22 5.64
CA HIS A 61 -2.21 1.84 4.67
C HIS A 61 -2.99 2.68 3.65
N ALA A 62 -2.31 3.64 3.04
CA ALA A 62 -2.92 4.59 2.10
C ALA A 62 -3.63 3.89 0.93
N GLU A 63 -3.04 2.81 0.41
CA GLU A 63 -3.60 2.01 -0.68
C GLU A 63 -4.90 1.32 -0.27
N ALA A 64 -4.90 0.68 0.91
CA ALA A 64 -6.08 0.01 1.43
C ALA A 64 -7.21 1.01 1.69
N GLN A 65 -6.91 2.17 2.29
CA GLN A 65 -7.90 3.22 2.52
C GLN A 65 -8.49 3.74 1.20
N ALA A 66 -7.65 4.00 0.18
CA ALA A 66 -8.13 4.50 -1.11
C ALA A 66 -9.07 3.51 -1.79
N LEU A 67 -8.71 2.22 -1.78
CA LEU A 67 -9.51 1.15 -2.37
C LEU A 67 -10.81 0.92 -1.59
N ARG A 68 -10.78 0.93 -0.26
CA ARG A 68 -11.97 0.79 0.58
C ARG A 68 -12.97 1.92 0.30
N LYS A 69 -12.52 3.19 0.29
CA LYS A 69 -13.36 4.34 -0.06
C LYS A 69 -13.95 4.22 -1.46
N LEU A 70 -13.18 3.69 -2.42
CA LEU A 70 -13.70 3.45 -3.77
C LEU A 70 -14.79 2.36 -3.75
N CYS A 71 -14.56 1.26 -3.02
CA CYS A 71 -15.54 0.20 -2.85
C CYS A 71 -16.86 0.72 -2.24
N GLU A 72 -16.76 1.53 -1.18
CA GLU A 72 -17.93 2.13 -0.50
C GLU A 72 -18.73 3.03 -1.45
N ARG A 73 -18.04 3.87 -2.23
CA ARG A 73 -18.69 4.79 -3.17
C ARG A 73 -19.37 4.08 -4.34
N LEU A 74 -18.76 3.00 -4.85
CA LEU A 74 -19.29 2.26 -5.99
C LEU A 74 -20.43 1.30 -5.60
N GLY A 75 -20.57 0.98 -4.31
CA GLY A 75 -21.55 -0.02 -3.85
C GLY A 75 -21.36 -1.38 -4.53
N ARG A 76 -22.46 -2.09 -4.73
CA ARG A 76 -22.46 -3.37 -5.46
C ARG A 76 -22.44 -3.09 -6.97
N THR A 77 -21.35 -3.42 -7.64
CA THR A 77 -21.26 -3.38 -9.10
C THR A 77 -20.82 -4.73 -9.61
N THR A 78 -21.45 -5.18 -10.68
CA THR A 78 -21.08 -6.43 -11.39
C THR A 78 -20.03 -6.18 -12.46
N LYS A 79 -19.88 -4.92 -12.91
CA LYS A 79 -18.92 -4.56 -13.96
C LYS A 79 -17.55 -4.30 -13.35
N LYS A 80 -16.57 -5.06 -13.84
CA LYS A 80 -15.17 -4.89 -13.46
C LYS A 80 -14.61 -3.57 -14.02
N ILE A 81 -13.97 -2.76 -13.15
CA ILE A 81 -13.44 -1.46 -13.51
C ILE A 81 -11.92 -1.55 -13.66
N LYS A 82 -11.38 -1.06 -14.78
CA LYS A 82 -9.93 -0.92 -14.97
C LYS A 82 -9.43 0.29 -14.19
N ILE A 83 -8.39 0.09 -13.39
CA ILE A 83 -7.76 1.13 -12.57
C ILE A 83 -6.24 1.01 -12.59
N ASP A 84 -5.59 2.15 -12.38
CA ASP A 84 -4.19 2.26 -12.01
C ASP A 84 -4.08 2.83 -10.59
N ILE A 85 -2.96 2.59 -9.93
CA ILE A 85 -2.74 3.04 -8.55
C ILE A 85 -1.45 3.85 -8.50
N LEU A 86 -1.52 5.05 -7.92
CA LEU A 86 -0.37 5.90 -7.66
C LEU A 86 -0.15 6.01 -6.15
N VAL A 87 1.02 5.59 -5.67
CA VAL A 87 1.42 5.69 -4.27
C VAL A 87 2.60 6.65 -4.15
N VAL A 88 2.49 7.64 -3.28
CA VAL A 88 3.55 8.61 -3.04
C VAL A 88 3.91 8.67 -1.57
N ARG A 89 5.17 9.03 -1.30
CA ARG A 89 5.68 9.28 0.04
C ARG A 89 6.16 10.73 0.15
N THR A 90 5.81 11.42 1.24
CA THR A 90 6.06 12.87 1.39
C THR A 90 7.52 13.29 1.33
N ASN A 91 8.44 12.37 1.62
CA ASN A 91 9.88 12.61 1.52
C ASN A 91 10.49 12.10 0.20
N GLY A 92 9.66 11.71 -0.77
CA GLY A 92 10.09 11.18 -2.08
C GLY A 92 10.78 9.81 -2.05
N SER A 93 11.00 9.22 -0.86
CA SER A 93 11.62 7.90 -0.77
C SER A 93 10.71 6.80 -1.31
N ASN A 94 11.26 5.61 -1.48
CA ASN A 94 10.54 4.46 -2.05
C ASN A 94 9.21 4.21 -1.34
N SER A 95 8.11 4.23 -2.12
CA SER A 95 6.75 3.97 -1.66
C SER A 95 6.14 2.72 -2.27
N LYS A 96 6.96 1.76 -2.69
CA LYS A 96 6.51 0.48 -3.23
C LYS A 96 5.49 -0.17 -2.27
N PRO A 97 4.33 -0.62 -2.76
CA PRO A 97 3.33 -1.32 -1.94
C PRO A 97 3.93 -2.53 -1.21
N CYS A 98 3.62 -2.65 0.07
CA CYS A 98 4.06 -3.79 0.86
C CYS A 98 3.19 -5.04 0.57
N ASN A 99 3.66 -6.20 1.02
CA ASN A 99 2.98 -7.48 0.82
C ASN A 99 1.50 -7.45 1.23
N ARG A 100 1.17 -6.81 2.37
CA ARG A 100 -0.23 -6.68 2.82
C ARG A 100 -1.08 -5.91 1.81
N CYS A 101 -0.57 -4.79 1.29
CA CYS A 101 -1.29 -3.99 0.29
C CYS A 101 -1.45 -4.75 -1.02
N VAL A 102 -0.42 -5.46 -1.47
CA VAL A 102 -0.50 -6.30 -2.68
C VAL A 102 -1.54 -7.40 -2.51
N ASN A 103 -1.55 -8.12 -1.38
CA ASN A 103 -2.55 -9.15 -1.10
C ASN A 103 -3.97 -8.57 -1.00
N TYR A 104 -4.14 -7.39 -0.40
CA TYR A 104 -5.43 -6.71 -0.38
C TYR A 104 -5.90 -6.32 -1.77
N MET A 105 -5.02 -5.77 -2.61
CA MET A 105 -5.32 -5.49 -4.03
C MET A 105 -5.74 -6.76 -4.77
N ASP A 106 -5.05 -7.87 -4.54
CA ASP A 106 -5.35 -9.17 -5.16
C ASP A 106 -6.74 -9.67 -4.79
N SER A 107 -7.13 -9.55 -3.51
CA SER A 107 -8.47 -9.92 -3.05
C SER A 107 -9.59 -9.13 -3.73
N LEU A 108 -9.28 -7.97 -4.32
CA LEU A 108 -10.22 -7.10 -5.03
C LEU A 108 -10.21 -7.30 -6.56
N THR A 109 -9.45 -8.27 -7.08
CA THR A 109 -9.36 -8.52 -8.54
C THR A 109 -10.69 -8.99 -9.17
N GLY A 110 -11.63 -9.45 -8.36
CA GLY A 110 -13.03 -9.69 -8.79
C GLY A 110 -13.77 -8.41 -9.18
N ARG A 111 -13.44 -7.27 -8.57
CA ARG A 111 -14.09 -5.96 -8.80
C ARG A 111 -13.28 -5.03 -9.68
N PHE A 112 -11.95 -5.09 -9.57
CA PHE A 112 -11.04 -4.20 -10.28
C PHE A 112 -10.08 -4.98 -11.18
N ASN A 113 -9.88 -4.46 -12.38
CA ASN A 113 -8.75 -4.84 -13.23
C ASN A 113 -7.60 -3.85 -12.93
N ILE A 114 -6.76 -4.19 -11.93
CA ILE A 114 -5.61 -3.37 -11.56
C ILE A 114 -4.52 -3.60 -12.59
N ASN A 115 -4.10 -2.53 -13.26
CA ASN A 115 -3.18 -2.61 -14.39
C ASN A 115 -1.77 -2.16 -14.00
N ASN A 116 -1.55 -0.87 -13.76
CA ASN A 116 -0.26 -0.32 -13.39
C ASN A 116 -0.26 0.16 -11.94
N ILE A 117 0.89 -0.02 -11.30
CA ILE A 117 1.20 0.58 -10.01
C ILE A 117 2.34 1.56 -10.23
N TYR A 118 2.09 2.82 -9.90
CA TYR A 118 3.08 3.89 -9.89
C TYR A 118 3.46 4.17 -8.44
N TYR A 119 4.74 4.32 -8.16
CA TYR A 119 5.20 4.67 -6.81
C TYR A 119 6.46 5.52 -6.84
N THR A 120 6.65 6.37 -5.83
CA THR A 120 7.87 7.15 -5.69
C THR A 120 9.07 6.23 -5.49
N ASP A 121 10.14 6.48 -6.25
CA ASP A 121 11.40 5.75 -6.14
C ASP A 121 12.55 6.69 -6.48
N GLN A 122 13.42 6.95 -5.50
CA GLN A 122 14.58 7.84 -5.64
C GLN A 122 15.62 7.33 -6.65
N GLN A 123 15.57 6.06 -7.02
CA GLN A 123 16.48 5.49 -8.02
C GLN A 123 16.03 5.78 -9.46
N GLU A 124 14.77 6.18 -9.64
CA GLU A 124 14.25 6.56 -10.94
C GLU A 124 14.52 8.04 -11.23
N VAL A 125 15.02 8.34 -12.43
CA VAL A 125 15.29 9.72 -12.88
C VAL A 125 14.04 10.61 -12.79
N SER A 126 12.87 10.04 -13.08
CA SER A 126 11.58 10.73 -12.97
C SER A 126 11.04 10.83 -11.54
N GLY A 127 11.70 10.20 -10.56
CA GLY A 127 11.18 10.05 -9.20
C GLY A 127 10.00 9.08 -9.07
N LEU A 128 9.49 8.54 -10.18
CA LEU A 128 8.38 7.59 -10.23
C LEU A 128 8.77 6.31 -10.97
N ARG A 129 8.49 5.18 -10.35
CA ARG A 129 8.56 3.86 -10.99
C ARG A 129 7.16 3.37 -11.36
N CYS A 130 7.06 2.77 -12.55
CA CYS A 130 5.84 2.11 -13.03
C CYS A 130 6.09 0.61 -13.15
N VAL A 131 5.20 -0.19 -12.57
CA VAL A 131 5.21 -1.65 -12.71
C VAL A 131 3.81 -2.17 -12.98
N LYS A 132 3.71 -3.29 -13.70
CA LYS A 132 2.45 -4.02 -13.83
C LYS A 132 2.08 -4.66 -12.49
N PHE A 133 0.79 -4.61 -12.13
CA PHE A 133 0.33 -5.27 -10.90
C PHE A 133 0.64 -6.77 -10.88
N SER A 134 0.49 -7.44 -12.03
CA SER A 134 0.85 -8.86 -12.18
C SER A 134 2.33 -9.15 -11.85
N LYS A 135 3.24 -8.19 -12.14
CA LYS A 135 4.65 -8.34 -11.77
C LYS A 135 4.83 -8.28 -10.25
N LEU A 136 4.13 -7.36 -9.54
CA LEU A 136 4.19 -7.29 -8.08
C LEU A 136 3.61 -8.54 -7.40
N LEU A 137 2.57 -9.14 -7.99
CA LEU A 137 1.99 -10.39 -7.48
C LEU A 137 2.95 -11.58 -7.56
N ASN A 138 3.82 -11.60 -8.57
CA ASN A 138 4.74 -12.71 -8.84
C ASN A 138 6.15 -12.46 -8.29
N GLU A 139 6.37 -11.37 -7.56
CA GLU A 139 7.67 -11.14 -6.91
C GLU A 139 7.90 -12.14 -5.79
N GLU A 140 9.05 -12.83 -5.81
CA GLU A 140 9.46 -13.78 -4.77
C GLU A 140 9.75 -13.05 -3.45
N GLU A 141 10.45 -11.91 -3.53
CA GLU A 141 10.78 -11.07 -2.38
C GLU A 141 9.90 -9.83 -2.34
N ARG A 142 8.74 -9.94 -1.69
CA ARG A 142 7.84 -8.81 -1.51
C ARG A 142 8.29 -7.92 -0.34
N HIS A 143 8.11 -6.62 -0.51
CA HIS A 143 8.40 -5.66 0.54
C HIS A 143 7.54 -5.93 1.80
N ILE A 144 8.20 -6.14 2.94
CA ILE A 144 7.54 -6.32 4.24
C ILE A 144 7.47 -4.96 4.94
N CYS A 145 6.28 -4.53 5.35
CA CYS A 145 6.13 -3.27 6.06
C CYS A 145 6.77 -3.32 7.47
N ALA A 146 7.04 -2.14 8.04
CA ALA A 146 7.69 -2.04 9.34
C ALA A 146 6.88 -2.72 10.47
N TYR A 147 5.55 -2.67 10.39
CA TYR A 147 4.66 -3.34 11.34
C TYR A 147 4.85 -4.86 11.31
N ASP A 148 4.79 -5.47 10.12
CA ASP A 148 4.95 -6.92 9.99
C ASP A 148 6.36 -7.37 10.37
N ARG A 149 7.39 -6.57 10.02
CA ARG A 149 8.77 -6.83 10.47
C ARG A 149 8.88 -6.84 12.00
N ASN A 150 8.19 -5.92 12.68
CA ASN A 150 8.20 -5.88 14.15
C ASN A 150 7.45 -7.04 14.76
N ILE A 151 6.35 -7.50 14.15
CA ILE A 151 5.65 -8.72 14.56
C ILE A 151 6.56 -9.94 14.40
N ILE A 152 7.15 -10.11 13.23
CA ILE A 152 8.07 -11.23 12.95
C ILE A 152 9.21 -11.26 13.97
N ARG A 153 9.82 -10.10 14.27
CA ARG A 153 10.89 -10.02 15.29
C ARG A 153 10.42 -10.42 16.69
N ARG A 154 9.19 -10.06 17.10
CA ARG A 154 8.65 -10.37 18.42
C ARG A 154 8.34 -11.86 18.58
N TYR A 155 7.85 -12.52 17.56
CA TYR A 155 7.40 -13.91 17.63
C TYR A 155 8.45 -14.93 17.20
N HIS A 156 9.42 -14.53 16.38
CA HIS A 156 10.41 -15.44 15.79
C HIS A 156 11.86 -15.10 16.14
N GLY A 157 12.08 -14.11 17.02
CA GLY A 157 13.43 -13.61 17.31
C GLY A 157 14.01 -12.76 16.18
N ASN A 158 15.28 -12.38 16.33
CA ASN A 158 15.94 -11.61 15.28
C ASN A 158 16.14 -12.51 14.05
N PRO A 159 15.65 -12.14 12.85
CA PRO A 159 15.82 -12.97 11.64
C PRO A 159 17.29 -13.29 11.32
N ASN A 160 18.24 -12.50 11.84
CA ASN A 160 19.67 -12.79 11.72
C ASN A 160 20.12 -13.94 12.64
N ASP A 161 19.35 -14.29 13.69
CA ASP A 161 19.65 -15.42 14.56
C ASP A 161 19.08 -16.74 14.02
N SER A 162 18.04 -16.67 13.16
CA SER A 162 17.39 -17.84 12.57
C SER A 162 18.06 -18.35 11.29
N LEU A 163 18.93 -17.56 10.65
CA LEU A 163 19.72 -18.01 9.50
C LEU A 163 20.81 -19.04 9.86
N ARG A 164 21.01 -19.31 11.16
CA ARG A 164 21.91 -20.38 11.62
C ARG A 164 21.26 -21.74 11.82
N SER A 165 19.94 -21.83 11.84
CA SER A 165 19.27 -23.14 11.97
C SER A 165 17.80 -23.07 11.65
N LYS A 166 17.36 -23.28 10.40
CA LYS A 166 16.18 -24.08 10.04
C LYS A 166 15.76 -23.79 8.59
N SER A 167 15.51 -24.87 7.87
CA SER A 167 15.05 -24.98 6.49
C SER A 167 13.71 -24.28 6.19
N PRO A 168 13.39 -24.08 4.89
CA PRO A 168 12.30 -23.25 4.39
C PRO A 168 10.86 -23.69 4.68
N GLN A 169 10.65 -24.69 5.52
CA GLN A 169 9.31 -25.26 5.77
C GLN A 169 8.36 -24.39 6.62
N PHE A 170 8.83 -23.27 7.18
CA PHE A 170 8.02 -22.48 8.13
C PHE A 170 7.18 -21.37 7.51
N MET A 171 7.34 -21.08 6.23
CA MET A 171 6.53 -20.04 5.59
C MET A 171 5.13 -20.48 5.20
N ASN A 172 4.84 -21.78 5.18
CA ASN A 172 3.52 -22.32 4.81
C ASN A 172 2.55 -22.52 5.98
N SER A 173 2.95 -22.21 7.22
CA SER A 173 2.11 -22.43 8.41
C SER A 173 1.46 -21.17 8.97
N ILE A 174 1.58 -20.01 8.34
CA ILE A 174 0.70 -18.89 8.65
C ILE A 174 -0.63 -19.19 7.97
N ASN A 175 -1.43 -20.02 8.64
CA ASN A 175 -2.81 -20.30 8.30
C ASN A 175 -3.56 -18.96 8.18
N PRO A 176 -4.13 -18.58 7.02
CA PRO A 176 -4.92 -17.37 6.87
C PRO A 176 -6.22 -17.41 7.70
N ASN A 177 -6.50 -18.50 8.41
CA ASN A 177 -7.71 -18.75 9.20
C ASN A 177 -7.57 -18.53 10.70
N THR A 178 -6.49 -17.96 11.23
CA THR A 178 -6.57 -17.46 12.61
C THR A 178 -7.45 -16.23 12.61
N ASN A 179 -8.70 -16.46 12.98
CA ASN A 179 -9.75 -15.50 13.31
C ASN A 179 -9.25 -14.39 14.24
N HIS A 180 -8.57 -13.39 13.72
CA HIS A 180 -8.82 -12.06 14.21
C HIS A 180 -10.08 -11.63 13.48
N GLN A 181 -11.15 -11.41 14.20
CA GLN A 181 -12.30 -10.61 13.81
C GLN A 181 -11.82 -9.19 13.47
N ALA A 182 -11.02 -9.06 12.40
CA ALA A 182 -11.05 -7.88 11.59
C ALA A 182 -12.46 -7.90 11.01
N SER A 183 -13.29 -6.98 11.47
CA SER A 183 -14.59 -6.71 10.88
C SER A 183 -14.47 -6.93 9.37
N GLN A 184 -15.07 -8.02 8.89
CA GLN A 184 -15.23 -8.27 7.48
C GLN A 184 -16.03 -7.08 6.95
N VAL A 185 -15.34 -6.07 6.44
CA VAL A 185 -15.92 -5.16 5.48
C VAL A 185 -16.14 -6.01 4.24
N ARG A 186 -17.22 -6.79 4.27
CA ARG A 186 -17.77 -7.39 3.07
C ARG A 186 -18.12 -6.20 2.19
N CYS A 187 -17.30 -5.96 1.19
CA CYS A 187 -17.77 -5.23 0.03
C CYS A 187 -18.91 -6.06 -0.54
N ALA A 188 -20.10 -5.76 -0.07
CA ALA A 188 -21.33 -6.31 -0.60
C ALA A 188 -21.61 -5.69 -1.98
#